data_abb98827569db11d946dab60ca60c790
#
_entry.id   abb98827569db11d946dab60ca60c790
#
_cell.length_a   1.000
_cell.length_b   1.000
_cell.length_c   1.000
_cell.angle_alpha   90.00
_cell.angle_beta   90.00
_cell.angle_gamma   90.00
#
_symmetry.space_group_name_H-M   'P 1'
#
loop_
_entity.id
_entity.type
_entity.pdbx_description
1 polymer ?
#
loop_
_entity_poly.entity_id
_entity_poly.type
_entity_poly.pdbx_seq_one_letter_code
_entity_poly.pdbx_strand_id
1 'polypeptide(L)'
;MQEMVDWINQDQEIHPVIVSGIAQFQLVHIHPFLDGNGRTSRLLSTLCLYRAGYDFKRLFTISEYYDRHRPTFYRALQSVRENDMDLTGWVDYFVEGLATQLQEFRQRGEMVIRKDLLVRQHDLNTRQAAVLGFLIDNENLHISDFEKLCPGVSRRTLQRDLNRLEELCLIHKKGAARQSLYSINEKGL
;
A
#
# COMPACT_ATOMS: atom_id res chain seq x y z
N MET A 1 12.37 18.11 -22.67
CA MET A 1 12.01 18.57 -21.30
C MET A 1 11.02 19.73 -21.35
N GLN A 2 11.35 20.86 -22.01
CA GLN A 2 10.44 22.00 -22.05
C GLN A 2 9.06 21.65 -22.62
N GLU A 3 9.00 21.00 -23.77
CA GLU A 3 7.76 20.55 -24.40
C GLU A 3 6.88 19.67 -23.48
N MET A 4 7.52 18.75 -22.70
CA MET A 4 6.82 17.93 -21.71
C MET A 4 6.20 18.79 -20.61
N VAL A 5 6.95 19.76 -20.10
CA VAL A 5 6.46 20.69 -19.05
C VAL A 5 5.33 21.56 -19.58
N ASP A 6 5.47 22.08 -20.79
CA ASP A 6 4.46 22.91 -21.45
C ASP A 6 3.18 22.09 -21.67
N TRP A 7 3.32 20.83 -22.13
CA TRP A 7 2.17 19.92 -22.32
C TRP A 7 1.46 19.61 -20.98
N ILE A 8 2.18 19.31 -19.89
CA ILE A 8 1.58 19.05 -18.56
C ILE A 8 0.84 20.30 -18.03
N ASN A 9 1.26 21.49 -18.40
CA ASN A 9 0.68 22.75 -17.92
C ASN A 9 -0.48 23.28 -18.79
N GLN A 10 -0.73 22.67 -19.95
CA GLN A 10 -1.88 23.00 -20.77
C GLN A 10 -3.17 22.49 -20.10
N ASP A 11 -4.28 23.15 -20.44
CA ASP A 11 -5.61 22.65 -20.06
C ASP A 11 -5.93 21.43 -20.92
N GLN A 12 -6.00 20.27 -20.29
CA GLN A 12 -6.11 18.97 -20.96
C GLN A 12 -7.57 18.51 -20.92
N GLU A 13 -8.11 18.10 -22.07
CA GLU A 13 -9.36 17.32 -22.13
C GLU A 13 -9.16 15.86 -21.67
N ILE A 14 -7.90 15.47 -21.47
CA ILE A 14 -7.50 14.10 -21.07
C ILE A 14 -7.65 13.96 -19.55
N HIS A 15 -8.17 12.81 -19.12
CA HIS A 15 -8.35 12.53 -17.69
C HIS A 15 -7.02 12.63 -16.93
N PRO A 16 -6.97 13.32 -15.75
CA PRO A 16 -5.73 13.62 -15.02
C PRO A 16 -4.89 12.39 -14.67
N VAL A 17 -5.50 11.24 -14.44
CA VAL A 17 -4.78 9.97 -14.21
C VAL A 17 -3.95 9.58 -15.43
N ILE A 18 -4.49 9.75 -16.64
CA ILE A 18 -3.78 9.45 -17.90
C ILE A 18 -2.65 10.45 -18.09
N VAL A 19 -2.90 11.73 -17.87
CA VAL A 19 -1.86 12.79 -17.92
C VAL A 19 -0.70 12.46 -16.97
N SER A 20 -1.03 12.01 -15.75
CA SER A 20 -0.05 11.61 -14.74
C SER A 20 0.81 10.42 -15.20
N GLY A 21 0.19 9.39 -15.79
CA GLY A 21 0.89 8.22 -16.33
C GLY A 21 1.81 8.59 -17.51
N ILE A 22 1.32 9.42 -18.43
CA ILE A 22 2.12 9.92 -19.57
C ILE A 22 3.29 10.76 -19.07
N ALA A 23 3.08 11.67 -18.14
CA ALA A 23 4.14 12.50 -17.56
C ALA A 23 5.25 11.64 -16.90
N GLN A 24 4.85 10.57 -16.19
CA GLN A 24 5.82 9.63 -15.61
C GLN A 24 6.64 8.93 -16.68
N PHE A 25 6.01 8.41 -17.73
CA PHE A 25 6.70 7.75 -18.84
C PHE A 25 7.67 8.71 -19.51
N GLN A 26 7.21 9.91 -19.88
CA GLN A 26 8.01 10.89 -20.59
C GLN A 26 9.29 11.26 -19.82
N LEU A 27 9.22 11.45 -18.51
CA LEU A 27 10.42 11.77 -17.72
C LEU A 27 11.38 10.58 -17.67
N VAL A 28 10.88 9.35 -17.55
CA VAL A 28 11.72 8.13 -17.62
C VAL A 28 12.35 7.99 -19.00
N HIS A 29 11.61 8.29 -20.06
CA HIS A 29 12.07 8.19 -21.46
C HIS A 29 13.15 9.24 -21.78
N ILE A 30 12.94 10.50 -21.42
CA ILE A 30 13.87 11.61 -21.63
C ILE A 30 15.15 11.39 -20.81
N HIS A 31 15.02 10.81 -19.61
CA HIS A 31 16.12 10.45 -18.71
C HIS A 31 17.09 11.61 -18.41
N PRO A 32 16.60 12.76 -17.92
CA PRO A 32 17.40 13.99 -17.88
C PRO A 32 18.48 14.02 -16.80
N PHE A 33 18.43 13.12 -15.81
CA PHE A 33 19.34 13.12 -14.68
C PHE A 33 20.34 11.96 -14.76
N LEU A 34 21.52 12.13 -14.19
CA LEU A 34 22.51 11.03 -14.07
C LEU A 34 22.00 9.90 -13.16
N ASP A 35 21.25 10.24 -12.11
CA ASP A 35 20.57 9.30 -11.21
C ASP A 35 19.23 9.87 -10.73
N GLY A 36 18.35 9.01 -10.24
CA GLY A 36 17.07 9.40 -9.65
C GLY A 36 15.92 9.59 -10.63
N ASN A 37 16.09 9.35 -11.94
CA ASN A 37 15.01 9.52 -12.92
C ASN A 37 13.73 8.76 -12.56
N GLY A 38 13.83 7.52 -12.09
CA GLY A 38 12.67 6.74 -11.65
C GLY A 38 11.97 7.33 -10.42
N ARG A 39 12.72 7.86 -9.46
CA ARG A 39 12.16 8.54 -8.26
C ARG A 39 11.47 9.85 -8.66
N THR A 40 12.14 10.66 -9.46
CA THR A 40 11.60 11.93 -9.92
C THR A 40 10.37 11.75 -10.80
N SER A 41 10.33 10.73 -11.66
CA SER A 41 9.16 10.45 -12.51
C SER A 41 7.93 10.07 -11.69
N ARG A 42 8.10 9.28 -10.62
CA ARG A 42 7.02 8.95 -9.69
C ARG A 42 6.53 10.15 -8.89
N LEU A 43 7.46 11.03 -8.48
CA LEU A 43 7.08 12.30 -7.84
C LEU A 43 6.32 13.21 -8.80
N LEU A 44 6.73 13.28 -10.07
CA LEU A 44 6.03 14.07 -11.09
C LEU A 44 4.61 13.56 -11.32
N SER A 45 4.42 12.25 -11.46
CA SER A 45 3.07 11.66 -11.60
C SER A 45 2.19 11.97 -10.38
N THR A 46 2.74 11.85 -9.18
CA THR A 46 2.03 12.21 -7.94
C THR A 46 1.67 13.69 -7.90
N LEU A 47 2.57 14.58 -8.34
CA LEU A 47 2.31 16.02 -8.43
C LEU A 47 1.19 16.34 -9.43
N CYS A 48 1.15 15.67 -10.59
CA CYS A 48 0.08 15.84 -11.58
C CYS A 48 -1.29 15.47 -10.97
N LEU A 49 -1.36 14.34 -10.26
CA LEU A 49 -2.59 13.93 -9.56
C LEU A 49 -2.99 14.93 -8.47
N TYR A 50 -2.04 15.39 -7.67
CA TYR A 50 -2.30 16.36 -6.61
C TYR A 50 -2.84 17.69 -7.16
N ARG A 51 -2.26 18.22 -8.24
CA ARG A 51 -2.74 19.44 -8.93
C ARG A 51 -4.16 19.29 -9.46
N ALA A 52 -4.55 18.09 -9.85
CA ALA A 52 -5.90 17.77 -10.32
C ALA A 52 -6.90 17.51 -9.18
N GLY A 53 -6.52 17.73 -7.91
CA GLY A 53 -7.40 17.59 -6.75
C GLY A 53 -7.42 16.20 -6.13
N TYR A 54 -6.57 15.28 -6.58
CA TYR A 54 -6.42 13.96 -5.96
C TYR A 54 -5.51 14.06 -4.74
N ASP A 55 -6.06 14.43 -3.58
CA ASP A 55 -5.32 14.49 -2.31
C ASP A 55 -5.36 13.14 -1.59
N PHE A 56 -4.33 12.36 -1.78
CA PHE A 56 -4.13 11.09 -1.07
C PHE A 56 -3.49 11.28 0.32
N LYS A 57 -3.58 12.47 0.93
CA LYS A 57 -3.00 12.83 2.24
C LYS A 57 -1.51 12.49 2.37
N ARG A 58 -0.77 12.53 1.27
CA ARG A 58 0.66 12.20 1.17
C ARG A 58 1.02 10.76 1.57
N LEU A 59 0.03 9.88 1.75
CA LEU A 59 0.23 8.48 2.17
C LEU A 59 0.31 7.51 0.99
N PHE A 60 0.00 7.99 -0.21
CA PHE A 60 -0.03 7.17 -1.40
C PHE A 60 1.32 7.20 -2.12
N THR A 61 1.81 6.02 -2.49
CA THR A 61 2.95 5.88 -3.41
C THR A 61 2.76 4.67 -4.31
N ILE A 62 2.77 4.88 -5.61
CA ILE A 62 2.73 3.79 -6.60
C ILE A 62 4.03 2.96 -6.60
N SER A 63 5.06 3.43 -5.88
CA SER A 63 6.36 2.75 -5.82
C SER A 63 6.27 1.34 -5.29
N GLU A 64 5.41 1.09 -4.29
CA GLU A 64 5.22 -0.24 -3.71
C GLU A 64 4.66 -1.25 -4.72
N TYR A 65 3.71 -0.82 -5.55
CA TYR A 65 3.20 -1.63 -6.65
C TYR A 65 4.31 -2.00 -7.65
N TYR A 66 5.13 -1.03 -8.04
CA TYR A 66 6.23 -1.27 -8.98
C TYR A 66 7.31 -2.19 -8.39
N ASP A 67 7.61 -2.07 -7.12
CA ASP A 67 8.61 -2.92 -6.46
C ASP A 67 8.13 -4.37 -6.36
N ARG A 68 6.84 -4.59 -6.09
CA ARG A 68 6.22 -5.93 -6.10
C ARG A 68 6.11 -6.54 -7.51
N HIS A 69 5.90 -5.71 -8.53
CA HIS A 69 5.68 -6.11 -9.92
C HIS A 69 6.80 -5.66 -10.87
N ARG A 70 8.04 -5.63 -10.37
CA ARG A 70 9.20 -5.07 -11.08
C ARG A 70 9.39 -5.59 -12.52
N PRO A 71 9.29 -6.89 -12.82
CA PRO A 71 9.42 -7.38 -14.21
C PRO A 71 8.33 -6.85 -15.15
N THR A 72 7.10 -6.73 -14.66
CA THR A 72 5.96 -6.21 -15.44
C THR A 72 6.09 -4.71 -15.67
N PHE A 73 6.58 -3.98 -14.66
CA PHE A 73 6.89 -2.55 -14.80
C PHE A 73 7.88 -2.27 -15.94
N TYR A 74 8.99 -3.01 -15.99
CA TYR A 74 9.97 -2.82 -17.07
C TYR A 74 9.43 -3.24 -18.42
N ARG A 75 8.63 -4.31 -18.51
CA ARG A 75 7.96 -4.73 -19.75
C ARG A 75 6.99 -3.66 -20.25
N ALA A 76 6.20 -3.04 -19.36
CA ALA A 76 5.28 -1.98 -19.73
C ALA A 76 6.00 -0.72 -20.25
N LEU A 77 7.15 -0.36 -19.68
CA LEU A 77 7.98 0.73 -20.21
C LEU A 77 8.61 0.38 -21.56
N GLN A 78 9.06 -0.86 -21.74
CA GLN A 78 9.73 -1.30 -22.96
C GLN A 78 8.74 -1.46 -24.11
N SER A 79 7.52 -1.94 -23.84
CA SER A 79 6.48 -2.14 -24.87
C SER A 79 6.16 -0.87 -25.66
N VAL A 80 6.24 0.30 -25.01
CA VAL A 80 6.05 1.60 -25.70
C VAL A 80 7.06 1.80 -26.81
N ARG A 81 8.34 1.46 -26.57
CA ARG A 81 9.41 1.60 -27.55
C ARG A 81 9.32 0.56 -28.66
N GLU A 82 8.84 -0.63 -28.32
CA GLU A 82 8.68 -1.75 -29.26
C GLU A 82 7.45 -1.59 -30.16
N ASN A 83 6.45 -0.80 -29.74
CA ASN A 83 5.21 -0.53 -30.46
C ASN A 83 5.12 0.92 -30.96
N ASP A 84 6.15 1.42 -31.61
CA ASP A 84 6.17 2.74 -32.27
C ASP A 84 5.69 3.91 -31.37
N MET A 85 6.07 3.87 -30.09
CA MET A 85 5.68 4.86 -29.07
C MET A 85 4.18 4.86 -28.71
N ASP A 86 3.48 3.75 -28.94
CA ASP A 86 2.13 3.55 -28.42
C ASP A 86 2.16 3.43 -26.88
N LEU A 87 1.52 4.39 -26.22
CA LEU A 87 1.48 4.50 -24.75
C LEU A 87 0.40 3.62 -24.11
N THR A 88 -0.48 2.98 -24.91
CA THR A 88 -1.65 2.25 -24.39
C THR A 88 -1.26 1.23 -23.33
N GLY A 89 -0.31 0.35 -23.62
CA GLY A 89 0.11 -0.70 -22.69
C GLY A 89 0.75 -0.15 -21.39
N TRP A 90 1.44 0.98 -21.47
CA TRP A 90 1.97 1.67 -20.29
C TRP A 90 0.86 2.31 -19.47
N VAL A 91 -0.08 3.01 -20.11
CA VAL A 91 -1.18 3.70 -19.44
C VAL A 91 -2.09 2.69 -18.73
N ASP A 92 -2.40 1.56 -19.38
CA ASP A 92 -3.16 0.47 -18.77
C ASP A 92 -2.47 -0.05 -17.51
N TYR A 93 -1.17 -0.35 -17.60
CA TYR A 93 -0.38 -0.80 -16.43
C TYR A 93 -0.35 0.24 -15.30
N PHE A 94 -0.20 1.53 -15.64
CA PHE A 94 -0.19 2.62 -14.67
C PHE A 94 -1.53 2.76 -13.97
N VAL A 95 -2.64 2.74 -14.72
CA VAL A 95 -4.01 2.86 -14.18
C VAL A 95 -4.35 1.67 -13.30
N GLU A 96 -4.01 0.45 -13.72
CA GLU A 96 -4.20 -0.76 -12.91
C GLU A 96 -3.42 -0.69 -11.59
N GLY A 97 -2.14 -0.28 -11.66
CA GLY A 97 -1.30 -0.11 -10.48
C GLY A 97 -1.83 0.94 -9.51
N LEU A 98 -2.30 2.07 -10.05
CA LEU A 98 -2.92 3.13 -9.26
C LEU A 98 -4.22 2.65 -8.59
N ALA A 99 -5.09 1.99 -9.34
CA ALA A 99 -6.36 1.46 -8.84
C ALA A 99 -6.15 0.42 -7.73
N THR A 100 -5.22 -0.52 -7.93
CA THR A 100 -4.85 -1.55 -6.96
C THR A 100 -4.36 -0.92 -5.66
N GLN A 101 -3.43 0.03 -5.74
CA GLN A 101 -2.88 0.71 -4.56
C GLN A 101 -3.94 1.52 -3.81
N LEU A 102 -4.83 2.20 -4.51
CA LEU A 102 -5.94 2.94 -3.89
C LEU A 102 -6.92 2.01 -3.18
N GLN A 103 -7.21 0.86 -3.75
CA GLN A 103 -8.08 -0.15 -3.14
C GLN A 103 -7.44 -0.73 -1.87
N GLU A 104 -6.15 -1.10 -1.91
CA GLU A 104 -5.39 -1.58 -0.75
C GLU A 104 -5.36 -0.52 0.36
N PHE A 105 -5.11 0.73 0.00
CA PHE A 105 -5.11 1.85 0.95
C PHE A 105 -6.48 2.05 1.62
N ARG A 106 -7.55 1.99 0.84
CA ARG A 106 -8.93 2.09 1.36
C ARG A 106 -9.24 0.95 2.32
N GLN A 107 -8.94 -0.29 1.94
CA GLN A 107 -9.17 -1.48 2.77
C GLN A 107 -8.40 -1.38 4.10
N ARG A 108 -7.11 -0.99 4.05
CA ARG A 108 -6.29 -0.78 5.24
C ARG A 108 -6.88 0.29 6.16
N GLY A 109 -7.35 1.41 5.61
CA GLY A 109 -8.02 2.48 6.36
C GLY A 109 -9.31 2.01 7.04
N GLU A 110 -10.14 1.24 6.34
CA GLU A 110 -11.36 0.65 6.87
C GLU A 110 -11.05 -0.32 8.04
N MET A 111 -10.00 -1.14 7.90
CA MET A 111 -9.57 -2.06 8.98
C MET A 111 -9.08 -1.33 10.22
N VAL A 112 -8.33 -0.22 10.07
CA VAL A 112 -7.87 0.60 11.21
C VAL A 112 -9.05 1.21 11.96
N ILE A 113 -10.03 1.77 11.25
CA ILE A 113 -11.24 2.33 11.87
C ILE A 113 -12.00 1.23 12.61
N ARG A 114 -12.16 0.08 11.99
CA ARG A 114 -12.87 -1.07 12.57
C ARG A 114 -12.16 -1.60 13.82
N LYS A 115 -10.83 -1.71 13.80
CA LYS A 115 -10.02 -2.04 14.98
C LYS A 115 -10.31 -1.08 16.14
N ASP A 116 -10.33 0.23 15.90
CA ASP A 116 -10.55 1.23 16.94
C ASP A 116 -11.98 1.12 17.54
N LEU A 117 -12.97 0.78 16.72
CA LEU A 117 -14.32 0.47 17.19
C LEU A 117 -14.34 -0.76 18.08
N LEU A 118 -13.67 -1.87 17.67
CA LEU A 118 -13.61 -3.11 18.44
C LEU A 118 -12.85 -2.95 19.76
N VAL A 119 -11.77 -2.16 19.77
CA VAL A 119 -11.04 -1.83 20.99
C VAL A 119 -11.96 -1.18 22.00
N ARG A 120 -12.82 -0.25 21.57
CA ARG A 120 -13.81 0.40 22.45
C ARG A 120 -14.95 -0.52 22.84
N GLN A 121 -15.50 -1.28 21.90
CA GLN A 121 -16.64 -2.17 22.12
C GLN A 121 -16.34 -3.28 23.13
N HIS A 122 -15.14 -3.86 23.07
CA HIS A 122 -14.73 -5.00 23.89
C HIS A 122 -13.81 -4.61 25.06
N ASP A 123 -13.58 -3.32 25.27
CA ASP A 123 -12.69 -2.78 26.30
C ASP A 123 -11.30 -3.45 26.26
N LEU A 124 -10.72 -3.53 25.06
CA LEU A 124 -9.43 -4.17 24.86
C LEU A 124 -8.31 -3.35 25.45
N ASN A 125 -7.39 -4.01 26.15
CA ASN A 125 -6.20 -3.35 26.66
C ASN A 125 -5.20 -2.97 25.56
N THR A 126 -4.23 -2.13 25.89
CA THR A 126 -3.22 -1.61 24.95
C THR A 126 -2.46 -2.71 24.21
N ARG A 127 -2.15 -3.84 24.87
CA ARG A 127 -1.43 -4.96 24.26
C ARG A 127 -2.31 -5.71 23.24
N GLN A 128 -3.59 -5.94 23.57
CA GLN A 128 -4.57 -6.54 22.67
C GLN A 128 -4.82 -5.66 21.44
N ALA A 129 -4.92 -4.34 21.65
CA ALA A 129 -5.00 -3.38 20.56
C ALA A 129 -3.75 -3.40 19.65
N ALA A 130 -2.55 -3.58 20.25
CA ALA A 130 -1.30 -3.70 19.50
C ALA A 130 -1.25 -4.98 18.64
N VAL A 131 -1.80 -6.11 19.13
CA VAL A 131 -1.94 -7.35 18.34
C VAL A 131 -2.80 -7.12 17.12
N LEU A 132 -3.97 -6.52 17.28
CA LEU A 132 -4.87 -6.23 16.15
C LEU A 132 -4.22 -5.26 15.16
N GLY A 133 -3.52 -4.22 15.65
CA GLY A 133 -2.77 -3.31 14.80
C GLY A 133 -1.67 -4.01 14.01
N PHE A 134 -0.90 -4.87 14.65
CA PHE A 134 0.14 -5.65 13.96
C PHE A 134 -0.43 -6.57 12.87
N LEU A 135 -1.55 -7.21 13.15
CA LEU A 135 -2.21 -8.14 12.21
C LEU A 135 -2.90 -7.43 11.03
N ILE A 136 -3.19 -6.13 11.13
CA ILE A 136 -3.66 -5.33 9.99
C ILE A 136 -2.53 -5.11 8.98
N ASP A 137 -1.30 -4.97 9.47
CA ASP A 137 -0.12 -4.74 8.64
C ASP A 137 0.59 -6.05 8.23
N ASN A 138 0.29 -7.16 8.93
CA ASN A 138 0.94 -8.45 8.74
C ASN A 138 -0.10 -9.56 8.78
N GLU A 139 -0.04 -10.51 7.86
CA GLU A 139 -1.01 -11.61 7.76
C GLU A 139 -1.05 -12.50 8.99
N ASN A 140 0.09 -12.67 9.67
CA ASN A 140 0.27 -13.61 10.76
C ASN A 140 1.11 -13.04 11.89
N LEU A 141 0.84 -13.48 13.12
CA LEU A 141 1.60 -13.14 14.32
C LEU A 141 2.03 -14.43 15.03
N HIS A 142 3.32 -14.53 15.36
CA HIS A 142 3.83 -15.49 16.31
C HIS A 142 3.89 -14.90 17.73
N ILE A 143 3.88 -15.74 18.75
CA ILE A 143 4.04 -15.27 20.14
C ILE A 143 5.36 -14.51 20.34
N SER A 144 6.42 -14.88 19.61
CA SER A 144 7.71 -14.18 19.61
C SER A 144 7.62 -12.74 19.08
N ASP A 145 6.72 -12.47 18.16
CA ASP A 145 6.50 -11.12 17.64
C ASP A 145 5.72 -10.28 18.64
N PHE A 146 4.77 -10.90 19.33
CA PHE A 146 4.07 -10.24 20.43
C PHE A 146 5.01 -9.92 21.61
N GLU A 147 5.98 -10.79 21.91
CA GLU A 147 7.05 -10.51 22.90
C GLU A 147 7.89 -9.28 22.52
N LYS A 148 8.17 -9.09 21.22
CA LYS A 148 8.87 -7.89 20.71
C LYS A 148 8.01 -6.64 20.77
N LEU A 149 6.71 -6.75 20.49
CA LEU A 149 5.75 -5.63 20.56
C LEU A 149 5.54 -5.14 22.00
N CYS A 150 5.65 -6.06 22.98
CA CYS A 150 5.39 -5.78 24.38
C CYS A 150 6.56 -6.20 25.26
N PRO A 151 7.72 -5.53 25.19
CA PRO A 151 8.89 -5.89 25.97
C PRO A 151 8.60 -5.76 27.48
N GLY A 152 9.14 -6.69 28.28
CA GLY A 152 8.98 -6.70 29.74
C GLY A 152 7.68 -7.34 30.25
N VAL A 153 6.81 -7.82 29.36
CA VAL A 153 5.58 -8.55 29.72
C VAL A 153 5.83 -10.06 29.69
N SER A 154 5.36 -10.78 30.72
CA SER A 154 5.54 -12.24 30.77
C SER A 154 4.79 -12.94 29.63
N ARG A 155 5.40 -13.99 29.08
CA ARG A 155 4.77 -14.82 28.02
C ARG A 155 3.41 -15.37 28.43
N ARG A 156 3.23 -15.68 29.72
CA ARG A 156 1.93 -16.14 30.27
C ARG A 156 0.86 -15.06 30.13
N THR A 157 1.21 -13.81 30.39
CA THR A 157 0.30 -12.67 30.22
C THR A 157 -0.06 -12.45 28.77
N LEU A 158 0.94 -12.48 27.86
CA LEU A 158 0.71 -12.36 26.43
C LEU A 158 -0.18 -13.48 25.87
N GLN A 159 0.03 -14.73 26.34
CA GLN A 159 -0.83 -15.85 25.94
C GLN A 159 -2.28 -15.66 26.41
N ARG A 160 -2.50 -15.10 27.60
CA ARG A 160 -3.83 -14.81 28.11
C ARG A 160 -4.51 -13.71 27.26
N ASP A 161 -3.76 -12.70 26.83
CA ASP A 161 -4.27 -11.65 25.95
C ASP A 161 -4.69 -12.22 24.58
N LEU A 162 -3.88 -13.14 24.00
CA LEU A 162 -4.23 -13.83 22.74
C LEU A 162 -5.47 -14.72 22.91
N ASN A 163 -5.55 -15.50 24.00
CA ASN A 163 -6.71 -16.33 24.27
C ASN A 163 -8.00 -15.50 24.38
N ARG A 164 -7.92 -14.33 25.03
CA ARG A 164 -9.06 -13.40 25.12
C ARG A 164 -9.50 -12.89 23.75
N LEU A 165 -8.57 -12.55 22.85
CA LEU A 165 -8.91 -12.14 21.48
C LEU A 165 -9.50 -13.29 20.65
N GLU A 166 -9.06 -14.53 20.88
CA GLU A 166 -9.61 -15.73 20.26
C GLU A 166 -11.03 -16.02 20.75
N GLU A 167 -11.29 -15.93 22.08
CA GLU A 167 -12.63 -16.06 22.68
C GLU A 167 -13.63 -15.03 22.13
N LEU A 168 -13.15 -13.81 21.84
CA LEU A 168 -13.94 -12.76 21.21
C LEU A 168 -14.10 -12.94 19.70
N CYS A 169 -13.58 -14.04 19.15
CA CYS A 169 -13.57 -14.33 17.71
C CYS A 169 -12.90 -13.24 16.85
N LEU A 170 -12.01 -12.44 17.41
CA LEU A 170 -11.29 -11.39 16.68
C LEU A 170 -10.05 -11.92 15.95
N ILE A 171 -9.47 -13.00 16.46
CA ILE A 171 -8.34 -13.70 15.85
C ILE A 171 -8.59 -15.20 15.77
N HIS A 172 -7.89 -15.86 14.85
CA HIS A 172 -7.84 -17.31 14.73
C HIS A 172 -6.44 -17.83 15.06
N LYS A 173 -6.40 -18.95 15.78
CA LYS A 173 -5.18 -19.68 16.02
C LYS A 173 -5.04 -20.84 15.03
N LYS A 174 -3.90 -20.94 14.35
CA LYS A 174 -3.51 -22.08 13.49
C LYS A 174 -2.26 -22.74 14.07
N GLY A 175 -2.20 -24.08 14.02
CA GLY A 175 -1.07 -24.86 14.53
C GLY A 175 -1.13 -25.14 16.03
N ALA A 176 -0.17 -25.94 16.51
CA ALA A 176 -0.09 -26.37 17.90
C ALA A 176 1.22 -25.96 18.56
N ALA A 177 1.17 -25.71 19.86
CA ALA A 177 2.32 -25.43 20.73
C ALA A 177 3.22 -24.28 20.24
N ARG A 178 4.51 -24.57 19.99
CA ARG A 178 5.50 -23.53 19.64
C ARG A 178 5.36 -22.95 18.23
N GLN A 179 4.61 -23.62 17.35
CA GLN A 179 4.35 -23.19 15.97
C GLN A 179 2.99 -22.53 15.79
N SER A 180 2.34 -22.12 16.87
CA SER A 180 1.05 -21.43 16.79
C SER A 180 1.21 -20.08 16.09
N LEU A 181 0.42 -19.90 15.04
CA LEU A 181 0.23 -18.68 14.28
C LEU A 181 -1.15 -18.10 14.59
N TYR A 182 -1.21 -16.79 14.75
CA TYR A 182 -2.46 -16.07 14.92
C TYR A 182 -2.71 -15.20 13.70
N SER A 183 -3.92 -15.18 13.19
CA SER A 183 -4.35 -14.34 12.07
C SER A 183 -5.67 -13.66 12.39
N ILE A 184 -5.97 -12.57 11.72
CA ILE A 184 -7.26 -11.88 11.87
C ILE A 184 -8.40 -12.81 11.47
N ASN A 185 -9.50 -12.74 12.21
CA ASN A 185 -10.77 -13.33 11.82
C ASN A 185 -11.58 -12.27 11.05
N GLU A 186 -11.61 -12.38 9.73
CA GLU A 186 -12.33 -11.43 8.85
C GLU A 186 -13.83 -11.34 9.15
N LYS A 187 -14.41 -12.38 9.75
CA LYS A 187 -15.83 -12.40 10.16
C LYS A 187 -16.08 -11.72 11.50
N GLY A 188 -15.04 -11.54 12.30
CA GLY A 188 -15.11 -10.88 13.61
C GLY A 188 -14.68 -9.40 13.56
N LEU A 189 -14.04 -9.00 12.47
CA LEU A 189 -13.63 -7.63 12.18
C LEU A 189 -14.70 -6.83 11.35
#